data_de47c4f4f5971b120ff3197e800e0c53
#
_entry.id   de47c4f4f5971b120ff3197e800e0c53
#
_cell.length_a   1.000
_cell.length_b   1.000
_cell.length_c   1.000
_cell.angle_alpha   90.00
_cell.angle_beta   90.00
_cell.angle_gamma   90.00
#
_symmetry.space_group_name_H-M   'P 1'
#
loop_
_entity.id
_entity.type
_entity.pdbx_description
1 polymer ?
#
loop_
_entity_poly.entity_id
_entity_poly.type
_entity_poly.pdbx_seq_one_letter_code
_entity_poly.pdbx_strand_id
1 'polypeptide(L)'
;MLPSVAADEVLAHFEALGRLRIVASGGSIVAEESEDTLVYLASGAAKLVAFASQDREQVVAFHFAGDLISVPAPRAHAYALLALRASEAIVFPADELLSVSHEHPAMMGRIICSAYTSLRRSREKSIVIGRKTARERVACFLISMAERIGLPEGNRCVLHLPMSRRDIADSLGLTIETISRQLGDLRGDGLIETSGRSTIRLLDLAALAACAGHLIKQSSQI
;
A
#
# COMPACT_ATOMS: atom_id res chain seq x y z
N MET A 1 1.98 1.00 33.74
CA MET A 1 0.51 1.10 33.86
C MET A 1 0.20 2.60 33.78
N LEU A 2 -0.18 3.11 32.60
CA LEU A 2 -0.63 4.51 32.44
C LEU A 2 -2.06 4.59 32.97
N PRO A 3 -2.45 5.66 33.66
CA PRO A 3 -3.79 5.80 34.18
C PRO A 3 -4.82 5.87 33.05
N SER A 4 -5.94 5.17 33.20
CA SER A 4 -7.02 5.05 32.21
C SER A 4 -7.62 6.39 31.77
N VAL A 5 -7.56 7.40 32.60
CA VAL A 5 -8.07 8.75 32.34
C VAL A 5 -7.31 9.45 31.20
N ALA A 6 -6.00 9.24 31.09
CA ALA A 6 -5.19 9.85 30.03
C ALA A 6 -5.47 9.22 28.64
N ALA A 7 -5.92 7.97 28.60
CA ALA A 7 -6.27 7.29 27.34
C ALA A 7 -7.58 7.82 26.75
N ASP A 8 -8.56 8.11 27.59
CA ASP A 8 -9.88 8.61 27.16
C ASP A 8 -9.81 10.08 26.68
N GLU A 9 -9.01 10.93 27.33
CA GLU A 9 -8.78 12.30 26.84
C GLU A 9 -8.03 12.32 25.49
N VAL A 10 -7.04 11.45 25.32
CA VAL A 10 -6.33 11.28 24.07
C VAL A 10 -7.27 10.83 22.96
N LEU A 11 -8.10 9.83 23.24
CA LEU A 11 -9.08 9.32 22.28
C LEU A 11 -10.07 10.42 21.88
N ALA A 12 -10.60 11.18 22.82
CA ALA A 12 -11.52 12.29 22.58
C ALA A 12 -10.88 13.38 21.69
N HIS A 13 -9.60 13.71 21.89
CA HIS A 13 -8.88 14.65 21.02
C HIS A 13 -8.74 14.13 19.57
N PHE A 14 -8.40 12.85 19.40
CA PHE A 14 -8.33 12.25 18.07
C PHE A 14 -9.70 12.14 17.40
N GLU A 15 -10.74 11.84 18.15
CA GLU A 15 -12.12 11.85 17.64
C GLU A 15 -12.57 13.24 17.22
N ALA A 16 -12.15 14.28 17.92
CA ALA A 16 -12.46 15.67 17.59
C ALA A 16 -11.73 16.18 16.32
N LEU A 17 -10.50 15.72 16.07
CA LEU A 17 -9.71 16.10 14.90
C LEU A 17 -10.04 15.24 13.68
N GLY A 18 -10.39 13.98 13.91
CA GLY A 18 -10.59 12.99 12.86
C GLY A 18 -11.94 13.12 12.18
N ARG A 19 -11.96 13.14 10.85
CA ARG A 19 -13.19 13.09 10.04
C ARG A 19 -13.37 11.68 9.49
N LEU A 20 -14.40 10.97 9.98
CA LEU A 20 -14.77 9.66 9.44
C LEU A 20 -15.24 9.79 8.00
N ARG A 21 -14.69 8.96 7.11
CA ARG A 21 -15.09 8.80 5.72
C ARG A 21 -15.48 7.35 5.46
N ILE A 22 -16.69 7.13 5.01
CA ILE A 22 -17.19 5.83 4.53
C ILE A 22 -17.36 5.98 3.02
N VAL A 23 -16.58 5.23 2.26
CA VAL A 23 -16.44 5.44 0.82
C VAL A 23 -16.66 4.12 0.10
N ALA A 24 -17.50 4.14 -0.94
CA ALA A 24 -17.71 3.00 -1.82
C ALA A 24 -16.48 2.78 -2.74
N SER A 25 -16.40 1.60 -3.35
CA SER A 25 -15.36 1.28 -4.34
C SER A 25 -15.33 2.33 -5.47
N GLY A 26 -14.14 2.82 -5.80
CA GLY A 26 -13.91 3.86 -6.81
C GLY A 26 -14.09 5.29 -6.29
N GLY A 27 -14.64 5.50 -5.10
CA GLY A 27 -14.81 6.82 -4.53
C GLY A 27 -13.51 7.40 -3.97
N SER A 28 -13.46 8.74 -3.83
CA SER A 28 -12.33 9.45 -3.26
C SER A 28 -12.44 9.52 -1.74
N ILE A 29 -11.39 9.06 -1.04
CA ILE A 29 -11.22 9.25 0.41
C ILE A 29 -10.68 10.65 0.67
N VAL A 30 -9.66 11.05 -0.08
CA VAL A 30 -9.06 12.40 -0.09
C VAL A 30 -8.79 12.81 -1.53
N ALA A 31 -9.26 13.98 -1.93
CA ALA A 31 -8.96 14.61 -3.21
C ALA A 31 -8.90 16.12 -3.03
N GLU A 32 -7.91 16.75 -3.67
CA GLU A 32 -7.79 18.21 -3.78
C GLU A 32 -7.82 18.96 -2.43
N GLU A 33 -7.32 18.36 -1.37
CA GLU A 33 -7.12 19.07 -0.10
C GLU A 33 -5.99 20.10 -0.27
N SER A 34 -6.18 21.30 0.28
CA SER A 34 -5.19 22.38 0.20
C SER A 34 -3.98 22.17 1.12
N GLU A 35 -4.06 21.23 2.05
CA GLU A 35 -3.06 20.96 3.09
C GLU A 35 -2.68 19.47 3.09
N ASP A 36 -1.48 19.19 3.62
CA ASP A 36 -1.04 17.82 3.83
C ASP A 36 -2.00 17.10 4.77
N THR A 37 -2.38 15.89 4.40
CA THR A 37 -3.39 15.11 5.11
C THR A 37 -2.82 13.76 5.56
N LEU A 38 -3.13 13.36 6.78
CA LEU A 38 -2.88 12.01 7.29
C LEU A 38 -4.20 11.21 7.33
N VAL A 39 -4.18 9.99 6.82
CA VAL A 39 -5.35 9.13 6.74
C VAL A 39 -5.07 7.79 7.41
N TYR A 40 -5.86 7.43 8.41
CA TYR A 40 -5.87 6.08 8.95
C TYR A 40 -6.95 5.26 8.23
N LEU A 41 -6.54 4.22 7.52
CA LEU A 41 -7.45 3.30 6.83
C LEU A 41 -7.92 2.22 7.82
N ALA A 42 -9.11 2.39 8.38
CA ALA A 42 -9.66 1.46 9.39
C ALA A 42 -10.10 0.14 8.75
N SER A 43 -10.72 0.19 7.58
CA SER A 43 -11.14 -0.99 6.82
C SER A 43 -11.03 -0.76 5.33
N GLY A 44 -10.98 -1.84 4.54
CA GLY A 44 -10.96 -1.73 3.08
C GLY A 44 -9.57 -1.79 2.46
N ALA A 45 -9.44 -1.16 1.28
CA ALA A 45 -8.20 -0.99 0.53
C ALA A 45 -8.28 0.25 -0.35
N ALA A 46 -7.15 0.94 -0.51
CA ALA A 46 -7.05 2.17 -1.29
C ALA A 46 -5.79 2.21 -2.16
N LYS A 47 -5.80 3.07 -3.16
CA LYS A 47 -4.62 3.44 -3.96
C LYS A 47 -4.35 4.93 -3.83
N LEU A 48 -3.09 5.29 -3.64
CA LEU A 48 -2.61 6.67 -3.76
C LEU A 48 -2.21 6.90 -5.21
N VAL A 49 -2.82 7.88 -5.86
CA VAL A 49 -2.58 8.25 -7.25
C VAL A 49 -1.94 9.63 -7.29
N ALA A 50 -0.92 9.80 -8.12
CA ALA A 50 -0.35 11.09 -8.48
C ALA A 50 -0.75 11.44 -9.92
N PHE A 51 -1.13 12.68 -10.15
CA PHE A 51 -1.44 13.22 -11.48
C PHE A 51 -0.17 13.89 -12.02
N ALA A 52 0.53 13.19 -12.92
CA ALA A 52 1.81 13.66 -13.46
C ALA A 52 1.65 14.66 -14.62
N SER A 53 0.55 14.59 -15.36
CA SER A 53 0.14 15.51 -16.45
C SER A 53 -1.34 15.31 -16.75
N GLN A 54 -1.96 16.18 -17.57
CA GLN A 54 -3.40 16.28 -17.77
C GLN A 54 -4.17 14.97 -18.01
N ASP A 55 -3.52 13.87 -18.45
CA ASP A 55 -4.18 12.59 -18.70
C ASP A 55 -3.35 11.36 -18.22
N ARG A 56 -2.34 11.57 -17.37
CA ARG A 56 -1.50 10.45 -16.90
C ARG A 56 -1.53 10.34 -15.40
N GLU A 57 -2.20 9.30 -14.94
CA GLU A 57 -2.20 8.89 -13.55
C GLU A 57 -1.07 7.90 -13.29
N GLN A 58 -0.43 8.04 -12.15
CA GLN A 58 0.54 7.06 -11.63
C GLN A 58 0.05 6.54 -10.29
N VAL A 59 -0.19 5.24 -10.20
CA VAL A 59 -0.44 4.63 -8.89
C VAL A 59 0.87 4.63 -8.09
N VAL A 60 0.93 5.49 -7.07
CA VAL A 60 2.13 5.63 -6.22
C VAL A 60 2.24 4.48 -5.24
N ALA A 61 1.14 4.13 -4.57
CA ALA A 61 1.12 3.06 -3.57
C ALA A 61 -0.28 2.43 -3.45
N PHE A 62 -0.31 1.19 -2.93
CA PHE A 62 -1.52 0.54 -2.45
C PHE A 62 -1.50 0.52 -0.93
N HIS A 63 -2.66 0.71 -0.33
CA HIS A 63 -2.86 0.77 1.11
C HIS A 63 -3.98 -0.19 1.55
N PHE A 64 -3.82 -0.73 2.75
CA PHE A 64 -4.74 -1.71 3.33
C PHE A 64 -5.12 -1.33 4.76
N ALA A 65 -6.12 -1.96 5.30
CA ALA A 65 -6.56 -1.74 6.68
C ALA A 65 -5.37 -1.74 7.66
N GLY A 66 -5.31 -0.75 8.54
CA GLY A 66 -4.24 -0.51 9.51
C GLY A 66 -3.11 0.41 9.03
N ASP A 67 -3.06 0.76 7.73
CA ASP A 67 -2.07 1.73 7.23
C ASP A 67 -2.43 3.16 7.68
N LEU A 68 -1.40 3.92 8.08
CA LEU A 68 -1.44 5.38 8.19
C LEU A 68 -0.78 5.96 6.93
N ILE A 69 -1.51 6.78 6.20
CA ILE A 69 -1.20 7.21 4.84
C ILE A 69 -0.99 8.73 4.85
N SER A 70 0.11 9.20 4.28
CA SER A 70 0.28 10.62 3.99
C SER A 70 -0.20 10.92 2.57
N VAL A 71 -1.12 11.87 2.45
CA VAL A 71 -1.59 12.43 1.18
C VAL A 71 -1.09 13.86 1.09
N PRO A 72 -0.08 14.14 0.24
CA PRO A 72 0.49 15.47 0.14
C PRO A 72 -0.48 16.47 -0.48
N ALA A 73 -0.43 17.71 -0.01
CA ALA A 73 -1.08 18.83 -0.68
C ALA A 73 -0.57 19.01 -2.12
N PRO A 74 -1.38 19.53 -3.03
CA PRO A 74 -0.97 19.81 -4.40
C PRO A 74 0.19 20.82 -4.43
N ARG A 75 1.34 20.40 -5.00
CA ARG A 75 2.50 21.27 -5.26
C ARG A 75 2.93 21.10 -6.71
N ALA A 76 3.99 20.30 -6.95
CA ALA A 76 4.41 19.91 -8.30
C ALA A 76 3.44 18.89 -8.93
N HIS A 77 2.79 18.08 -8.10
CA HIS A 77 1.81 17.08 -8.52
C HIS A 77 0.61 17.14 -7.57
N ALA A 78 -0.59 16.89 -8.10
CA ALA A 78 -1.78 16.62 -7.30
C ALA A 78 -1.85 15.14 -6.94
N TYR A 79 -2.44 14.84 -5.78
CA TYR A 79 -2.61 13.47 -5.30
C TYR A 79 -4.08 13.22 -4.95
N ALA A 80 -4.51 11.97 -5.11
CA ALA A 80 -5.80 11.50 -4.62
C ALA A 80 -5.66 10.13 -3.97
N LEU A 81 -6.37 9.91 -2.87
CA LEU A 81 -6.50 8.60 -2.24
C LEU A 81 -7.86 8.01 -2.61
N LEU A 82 -7.86 6.99 -3.46
CA LEU A 82 -9.06 6.38 -4.04
C LEU A 82 -9.31 5.01 -3.44
N ALA A 83 -10.54 4.72 -3.05
CA ALA A 83 -10.96 3.42 -2.52
C ALA A 83 -10.99 2.36 -3.63
N LEU A 84 -10.29 1.25 -3.45
CA LEU A 84 -10.33 0.08 -4.33
C LEU A 84 -11.53 -0.83 -4.06
N ARG A 85 -12.05 -0.79 -2.82
CA ARG A 85 -13.27 -1.44 -2.37
C ARG A 85 -13.93 -0.59 -1.29
N ALA A 86 -15.12 -0.93 -0.84
CA ALA A 86 -15.76 -0.23 0.27
C ALA A 86 -14.77 -0.10 1.44
N SER A 87 -14.57 1.10 1.92
CA SER A 87 -13.52 1.46 2.87
C SER A 87 -14.02 2.45 3.90
N GLU A 88 -13.50 2.32 5.12
CA GLU A 88 -13.68 3.27 6.20
C GLU A 88 -12.32 3.86 6.55
N ALA A 89 -12.25 5.17 6.62
CA ALA A 89 -11.02 5.89 6.91
C ALA A 89 -11.28 7.07 7.84
N ILE A 90 -10.28 7.43 8.64
CA ILE A 90 -10.29 8.65 9.45
C ILE A 90 -9.25 9.58 8.85
N VAL A 91 -9.69 10.77 8.48
CA VAL A 91 -8.89 11.80 7.81
C VAL A 91 -8.55 12.89 8.80
N PHE A 92 -7.27 13.27 8.86
CA PHE A 92 -6.75 14.29 9.78
C PHE A 92 -5.96 15.35 9.00
N PRO A 93 -6.09 16.65 9.32
CA PRO A 93 -5.09 17.63 8.95
C PRO A 93 -3.72 17.22 9.54
N ALA A 94 -2.67 17.17 8.72
CA ALA A 94 -1.40 16.59 9.15
C ALA A 94 -0.76 17.39 10.29
N ASP A 95 -0.75 18.71 10.18
CA ASP A 95 -0.11 19.59 11.16
C ASP A 95 -0.82 19.53 12.51
N GLU A 96 -2.16 19.47 12.52
CA GLU A 96 -2.94 19.37 13.75
C GLU A 96 -2.70 18.00 14.44
N LEU A 97 -2.72 16.91 13.67
CA LEU A 97 -2.45 15.57 14.22
C LEU A 97 -1.02 15.48 14.78
N LEU A 98 -0.04 16.04 14.09
CA LEU A 98 1.35 16.06 14.57
C LEU A 98 1.50 16.89 15.84
N SER A 99 0.84 18.05 15.92
CA SER A 99 0.84 18.91 17.08
C SER A 99 0.31 18.20 18.32
N VAL A 100 -0.88 17.60 18.23
CA VAL A 100 -1.47 16.81 19.34
C VAL A 100 -0.61 15.59 19.68
N SER A 101 -0.05 14.92 18.68
CA SER A 101 0.78 13.72 18.88
C SER A 101 2.09 14.03 19.61
N HIS A 102 2.53 15.30 19.66
CA HIS A 102 3.74 15.72 20.39
C HIS A 102 3.63 15.44 21.88
N GLU A 103 2.43 15.56 22.44
CA GLU A 103 2.16 15.28 23.85
C GLU A 103 1.92 13.77 24.12
N HIS A 104 1.87 12.94 23.05
CA HIS A 104 1.57 11.51 23.12
C HIS A 104 2.66 10.67 22.46
N PRO A 105 3.76 10.32 23.18
CA PRO A 105 4.92 9.63 22.58
C PRO A 105 4.59 8.31 21.86
N ALA A 106 3.60 7.57 22.34
CA ALA A 106 3.18 6.32 21.71
C ALA A 106 2.56 6.55 20.31
N MET A 107 1.76 7.61 20.14
CA MET A 107 1.17 7.99 18.87
C MET A 107 2.25 8.54 17.93
N MET A 108 3.09 9.44 18.40
CA MET A 108 4.22 9.96 17.62
C MET A 108 5.11 8.82 17.13
N GLY A 109 5.40 7.83 17.99
CA GLY A 109 6.14 6.62 17.61
C GLY A 109 5.48 5.85 16.47
N ARG A 110 4.16 5.69 16.47
CA ARG A 110 3.41 5.05 15.37
C ARG A 110 3.47 5.84 14.08
N ILE A 111 3.34 7.16 14.13
CA ILE A 111 3.47 8.04 12.96
C ILE A 111 4.86 7.91 12.35
N ILE A 112 5.91 7.98 13.16
CA ILE A 112 7.30 7.83 12.72
C ILE A 112 7.52 6.44 12.11
N CYS A 113 7.08 5.36 12.74
CA CYS A 113 7.21 4.00 12.19
C CYS A 113 6.49 3.85 10.85
N SER A 114 5.31 4.46 10.71
CA SER A 114 4.57 4.46 9.45
C SER A 114 5.31 5.23 8.36
N ALA A 115 5.84 6.41 8.67
CA ALA A 115 6.65 7.22 7.75
C ALA A 115 7.92 6.47 7.30
N TYR A 116 8.63 5.82 8.23
CA TYR A 116 9.77 4.97 7.91
C TYR A 116 9.42 3.82 6.97
N THR A 117 8.30 3.15 7.24
CA THR A 117 7.81 2.05 6.41
C THR A 117 7.46 2.53 5.00
N SER A 118 6.78 3.66 4.90
CA SER A 118 6.43 4.29 3.62
C SER A 118 7.67 4.70 2.82
N LEU A 119 8.67 5.31 3.49
CA LEU A 119 9.93 5.69 2.87
C LEU A 119 10.70 4.46 2.35
N ARG A 120 10.79 3.39 3.13
CA ARG A 120 11.42 2.14 2.70
C ARG A 120 10.74 1.56 1.47
N ARG A 121 9.40 1.45 1.47
CA ARG A 121 8.61 0.95 0.33
C ARG A 121 8.80 1.82 -0.92
N SER A 122 8.87 3.14 -0.75
CA SER A 122 9.12 4.08 -1.85
C SER A 122 10.50 3.86 -2.48
N ARG A 123 11.55 3.70 -1.66
CA ARG A 123 12.90 3.40 -2.13
C ARG A 123 12.97 2.05 -2.87
N GLU A 124 12.36 1.00 -2.31
CA GLU A 124 12.28 -0.31 -2.95
C GLU A 124 11.56 -0.21 -4.31
N LYS A 125 10.44 0.50 -4.37
CA LYS A 125 9.70 0.74 -5.62
C LYS A 125 10.53 1.48 -6.66
N SER A 126 11.30 2.49 -6.27
CA SER A 126 12.19 3.22 -7.18
C SER A 126 13.24 2.30 -7.81
N ILE A 127 13.81 1.38 -7.03
CA ILE A 127 14.75 0.37 -7.53
C ILE A 127 14.04 -0.60 -8.49
N VAL A 128 12.84 -1.07 -8.11
CA VAL A 128 12.04 -2.00 -8.92
C VAL A 128 11.73 -1.39 -10.28
N ILE A 129 11.25 -0.15 -10.33
CA ILE A 129 10.91 0.53 -11.58
C ILE A 129 12.18 0.87 -12.40
N GLY A 130 13.25 1.30 -11.75
CA GLY A 130 14.43 1.80 -12.42
C GLY A 130 15.41 0.73 -12.93
N ARG A 131 15.39 -0.49 -12.35
CA ARG A 131 16.45 -1.49 -12.61
C ARG A 131 15.95 -2.90 -12.94
N LYS A 132 14.68 -3.23 -12.69
CA LYS A 132 14.15 -4.58 -12.88
C LYS A 132 13.42 -4.74 -14.20
N THR A 133 13.49 -5.92 -14.77
CA THR A 133 12.71 -6.36 -15.93
C THR A 133 11.22 -6.43 -15.61
N ALA A 134 10.35 -6.47 -16.59
CA ALA A 134 8.91 -6.59 -16.38
C ALA A 134 8.53 -7.82 -15.53
N ARG A 135 9.20 -8.95 -15.78
CA ARG A 135 9.00 -10.19 -15.02
C ARG A 135 9.38 -10.03 -13.53
N GLU A 136 10.56 -9.48 -13.28
CA GLU A 136 11.03 -9.22 -11.91
C GLU A 136 10.13 -8.21 -11.18
N ARG A 137 9.62 -7.17 -11.86
CA ARG A 137 8.68 -6.20 -11.28
C ARG A 137 7.39 -6.88 -10.83
N VAL A 138 6.82 -7.75 -11.68
CA VAL A 138 5.59 -8.48 -11.33
C VAL A 138 5.85 -9.46 -10.18
N ALA A 139 6.97 -10.17 -10.18
CA ALA A 139 7.33 -11.06 -9.07
C ALA A 139 7.52 -10.29 -7.76
N CYS A 140 8.25 -9.15 -7.76
CA CYS A 140 8.39 -8.27 -6.59
C CYS A 140 7.03 -7.78 -6.07
N PHE A 141 6.13 -7.38 -6.97
CA PHE A 141 4.78 -6.96 -6.61
C PHE A 141 4.01 -8.08 -5.90
N LEU A 142 4.01 -9.29 -6.44
CA LEU A 142 3.31 -10.43 -5.84
C LEU A 142 3.86 -10.79 -4.46
N ILE A 143 5.18 -10.75 -4.27
CA ILE A 143 5.81 -10.97 -2.97
C ILE A 143 5.40 -9.88 -1.97
N SER A 144 5.46 -8.62 -2.38
CA SER A 144 5.04 -7.51 -1.52
C SER A 144 3.56 -7.61 -1.13
N MET A 145 2.69 -8.11 -2.02
CA MET A 145 1.29 -8.36 -1.68
C MET A 145 1.13 -9.56 -0.74
N ALA A 146 1.94 -10.62 -0.91
CA ALA A 146 1.93 -11.77 0.00
C ALA A 146 2.28 -11.36 1.43
N GLU A 147 3.28 -10.50 1.61
CA GLU A 147 3.68 -9.98 2.93
C GLU A 147 2.59 -9.12 3.60
N ARG A 148 1.73 -8.46 2.81
CA ARG A 148 0.77 -7.47 3.32
C ARG A 148 -0.65 -7.99 3.49
N ILE A 149 -1.11 -8.81 2.55
CA ILE A 149 -2.50 -9.28 2.47
C ILE A 149 -2.60 -10.77 2.12
N GLY A 150 -1.47 -11.47 2.11
CA GLY A 150 -1.44 -12.88 1.80
C GLY A 150 -2.10 -13.73 2.88
N LEU A 151 -2.90 -14.68 2.46
CA LEU A 151 -3.50 -15.68 3.33
C LEU A 151 -2.69 -16.98 3.22
N PRO A 152 -2.09 -17.47 4.32
CA PRO A 152 -1.32 -18.71 4.27
C PRO A 152 -2.22 -19.92 3.99
N GLU A 153 -1.78 -20.79 3.09
CA GLU A 153 -2.44 -22.05 2.74
C GLU A 153 -1.38 -23.17 2.69
N GLY A 154 -1.03 -23.74 3.84
CA GLY A 154 0.11 -24.65 3.98
C GLY A 154 1.42 -23.94 3.58
N ASN A 155 2.16 -24.52 2.61
CA ASN A 155 3.38 -23.92 2.05
C ASN A 155 3.09 -22.88 0.93
N ARG A 156 1.83 -22.55 0.69
CA ARG A 156 1.36 -21.64 -0.35
C ARG A 156 0.79 -20.37 0.26
N CYS A 157 0.55 -19.38 -0.58
CA CYS A 157 -0.08 -18.13 -0.17
C CYS A 157 -1.17 -17.75 -1.19
N VAL A 158 -2.35 -17.41 -0.71
CA VAL A 158 -3.46 -16.94 -1.54
C VAL A 158 -3.57 -15.44 -1.43
N LEU A 159 -3.63 -14.77 -2.57
CA LEU A 159 -3.85 -13.33 -2.69
C LEU A 159 -5.23 -13.06 -3.27
N HIS A 160 -6.01 -12.23 -2.57
CA HIS A 160 -7.22 -11.63 -3.12
C HIS A 160 -6.94 -10.15 -3.40
N LEU A 161 -6.49 -9.87 -4.62
CA LEU A 161 -6.05 -8.53 -5.02
C LEU A 161 -7.25 -7.60 -5.21
N PRO A 162 -7.39 -6.51 -4.44
CA PRO A 162 -8.49 -5.56 -4.61
C PRO A 162 -8.30 -4.62 -5.80
N MET A 163 -7.07 -4.52 -6.33
CA MET A 163 -6.73 -3.67 -7.47
C MET A 163 -6.90 -4.40 -8.80
N SER A 164 -7.21 -3.65 -9.84
CA SER A 164 -7.30 -4.15 -11.22
C SER A 164 -5.91 -4.38 -11.84
N ARG A 165 -5.85 -5.10 -12.96
CA ARG A 165 -4.61 -5.25 -13.74
C ARG A 165 -4.10 -3.90 -14.29
N ARG A 166 -5.00 -2.95 -14.55
CA ARG A 166 -4.64 -1.58 -14.92
C ARG A 166 -3.93 -0.89 -13.75
N ASP A 167 -4.48 -0.95 -12.54
CA ASP A 167 -3.83 -0.35 -11.35
C ASP A 167 -2.43 -0.94 -11.10
N ILE A 168 -2.28 -2.28 -11.30
CA ILE A 168 -0.98 -2.95 -11.19
C ILE A 168 -0.02 -2.42 -12.27
N ALA A 169 -0.48 -2.32 -13.52
CA ALA A 169 0.31 -1.81 -14.63
C ALA A 169 0.78 -0.37 -14.37
N ASP A 170 -0.15 0.51 -14.00
CA ASP A 170 0.13 1.92 -13.66
C ASP A 170 1.09 2.02 -12.46
N SER A 171 0.97 1.11 -11.49
CA SER A 171 1.89 1.06 -10.34
C SER A 171 3.32 0.62 -10.71
N LEU A 172 3.47 -0.27 -11.70
CA LEU A 172 4.76 -0.85 -12.08
C LEU A 172 5.42 -0.17 -13.29
N GLY A 173 4.75 0.82 -13.90
CA GLY A 173 5.20 1.47 -15.12
C GLY A 173 5.24 0.49 -16.30
N LEU A 174 4.19 -0.35 -16.42
CA LEU A 174 4.03 -1.35 -17.47
C LEU A 174 2.68 -1.17 -18.17
N THR A 175 2.47 -1.89 -19.28
CA THR A 175 1.15 -1.97 -19.92
C THR A 175 0.33 -3.14 -19.35
N ILE A 176 -1.00 -3.09 -19.52
CA ILE A 176 -1.91 -4.16 -19.06
C ILE A 176 -1.58 -5.48 -19.76
N GLU A 177 -1.23 -5.41 -21.06
CA GLU A 177 -0.81 -6.53 -21.89
C GLU A 177 0.46 -7.18 -21.33
N THR A 178 1.44 -6.33 -20.92
CA THR A 178 2.68 -6.81 -20.31
C THR A 178 2.40 -7.51 -18.98
N ILE A 179 1.56 -6.93 -18.10
CA ILE A 179 1.14 -7.60 -16.86
C ILE A 179 0.49 -8.94 -17.15
N SER A 180 -0.45 -8.99 -18.11
CA SER A 180 -1.17 -10.21 -18.46
C SER A 180 -0.23 -11.30 -18.98
N ARG A 181 0.73 -10.93 -19.83
CA ARG A 181 1.76 -11.83 -20.33
C ARG A 181 2.66 -12.36 -19.22
N GLN A 182 3.18 -11.48 -18.37
CA GLN A 182 4.08 -11.89 -17.27
C GLN A 182 3.39 -12.80 -16.25
N LEU A 183 2.11 -12.56 -15.94
CA LEU A 183 1.33 -13.47 -15.11
C LEU A 183 1.10 -14.83 -15.82
N GLY A 184 0.92 -14.83 -17.14
CA GLY A 184 0.85 -16.04 -17.96
C GLY A 184 2.14 -16.85 -17.91
N ASP A 185 3.29 -16.18 -18.07
CA ASP A 185 4.63 -16.78 -18.01
C ASP A 185 4.89 -17.40 -16.63
N LEU A 186 4.63 -16.66 -15.54
CA LEU A 186 4.78 -17.16 -14.16
C LEU A 186 3.87 -18.37 -13.88
N ARG A 187 2.67 -18.39 -14.46
CA ARG A 187 1.76 -19.55 -14.39
C ARG A 187 2.29 -20.73 -15.18
N GLY A 188 2.80 -20.49 -16.39
CA GLY A 188 3.41 -21.53 -17.24
C GLY A 188 4.60 -22.20 -16.55
N ASP A 189 5.37 -21.43 -15.76
CA ASP A 189 6.50 -21.95 -14.97
C ASP A 189 6.08 -22.61 -13.64
N GLY A 190 4.79 -22.71 -13.36
CA GLY A 190 4.28 -23.33 -12.13
C GLY A 190 4.55 -22.54 -10.86
N LEU A 191 4.87 -21.23 -10.94
CA LEU A 191 5.13 -20.40 -9.77
C LEU A 191 3.84 -19.85 -9.16
N ILE A 192 2.82 -19.65 -9.97
CA ILE A 192 1.52 -19.14 -9.54
C ILE A 192 0.36 -19.89 -10.23
N GLU A 193 -0.81 -19.85 -9.62
CA GLU A 193 -2.10 -20.12 -10.26
C GLU A 193 -2.97 -18.88 -10.20
N THR A 194 -3.83 -18.71 -11.21
CA THR A 194 -4.80 -17.60 -11.26
C THR A 194 -6.21 -18.15 -11.31
N SER A 195 -7.11 -17.65 -10.46
CA SER A 195 -8.53 -17.99 -10.47
C SER A 195 -9.36 -16.72 -10.57
N GLY A 196 -10.17 -16.62 -11.63
CA GLY A 196 -10.90 -15.40 -11.92
C GLY A 196 -9.98 -14.20 -12.22
N ARG A 197 -10.44 -12.99 -11.83
CA ARG A 197 -9.73 -11.74 -12.14
C ARG A 197 -8.80 -11.25 -11.03
N SER A 198 -9.06 -11.64 -9.78
CA SER A 198 -8.44 -11.06 -8.58
C SER A 198 -7.73 -12.05 -7.67
N THR A 199 -7.92 -13.36 -7.87
CA THR A 199 -7.31 -14.37 -7.01
C THR A 199 -6.05 -14.94 -7.65
N ILE A 200 -4.93 -14.87 -6.94
CA ILE A 200 -3.65 -15.46 -7.33
C ILE A 200 -3.16 -16.33 -6.17
N ARG A 201 -2.88 -17.60 -6.47
CA ARG A 201 -2.24 -18.51 -5.54
C ARG A 201 -0.75 -18.60 -5.86
N LEU A 202 0.09 -18.25 -4.92
CA LEU A 202 1.55 -18.38 -5.00
C LEU A 202 1.92 -19.79 -4.56
N LEU A 203 2.50 -20.58 -5.48
CA LEU A 203 2.77 -22.00 -5.27
C LEU A 203 4.14 -22.22 -4.64
N ASP A 204 5.13 -21.38 -4.99
CA ASP A 204 6.50 -21.44 -4.47
C ASP A 204 7.01 -20.00 -4.24
N LEU A 205 6.95 -19.57 -2.97
CA LEU A 205 7.42 -18.25 -2.57
C LEU A 205 8.94 -18.09 -2.71
N ALA A 206 9.70 -19.16 -2.50
CA ALA A 206 11.16 -19.09 -2.60
C ALA A 206 11.61 -18.93 -4.06
N ALA A 207 11.04 -19.72 -4.97
CA ALA A 207 11.30 -19.59 -6.40
C ALA A 207 10.81 -18.25 -6.96
N LEU A 208 9.67 -17.74 -6.47
CA LEU A 208 9.17 -16.41 -6.85
C LEU A 208 10.09 -15.30 -6.34
N ALA A 209 10.65 -15.43 -5.13
CA ALA A 209 11.65 -14.49 -4.59
C ALA A 209 12.96 -14.50 -5.40
N ALA A 210 13.41 -15.67 -5.82
CA ALA A 210 14.54 -15.79 -6.74
C ALA A 210 14.24 -15.13 -8.09
N CYS A 211 13.04 -15.34 -8.66
CA CYS A 211 12.58 -14.67 -9.87
C CYS A 211 12.50 -13.15 -9.72
N ALA A 212 12.19 -12.64 -8.52
CA ALA A 212 12.20 -11.23 -8.20
C ALA A 212 13.61 -10.63 -8.08
N GLY A 213 14.67 -11.44 -8.16
CA GLY A 213 16.04 -11.00 -7.95
C GLY A 213 16.30 -10.55 -6.50
N HIS A 214 15.53 -11.07 -5.55
CA HIS A 214 15.85 -10.90 -4.14
C HIS A 214 17.05 -11.78 -3.82
N LEU A 215 18.14 -11.16 -3.32
CA LEU A 215 19.24 -11.91 -2.75
C LEU A 215 18.67 -12.72 -1.56
N ILE A 216 18.57 -14.03 -1.72
CA ILE A 216 18.36 -14.93 -0.60
C ILE A 216 19.60 -14.71 0.29
N LYS A 217 19.44 -14.00 1.41
CA LYS A 217 20.45 -14.03 2.45
C LYS A 217 20.57 -15.50 2.85
N GLN A 218 21.59 -16.19 2.33
CA GLN A 218 22.06 -17.39 2.96
C GLN A 218 22.34 -17.02 4.40
N SER A 219 21.54 -17.57 5.32
CA SER A 219 21.82 -17.50 6.73
C SER A 219 23.22 -18.09 6.91
N SER A 220 24.21 -17.20 6.99
CA SER A 220 25.55 -17.60 7.42
C SER A 220 25.38 -18.08 8.83
N GLN A 221 25.41 -19.39 8.99
CA GLN A 221 25.75 -20.03 10.25
C GLN A 221 27.15 -19.53 10.62
N ILE A 222 27.23 -18.77 11.68
CA ILE A 222 28.40 -18.65 12.54
C ILE A 222 27.96 -18.96 13.96
#